data_52bfa45d953cdfec2170fcf543a3df83
#
_entry.id   52bfa45d953cdfec2170fcf543a3df83
#
_cell.length_a   1.000
_cell.length_b   1.000
_cell.length_c   1.000
_cell.angle_alpha   90.00
_cell.angle_beta   90.00
_cell.angle_gamma   90.00
#
_symmetry.space_group_name_H-M   'P 1'
#
loop_
_entity.id
_entity.type
_entity.pdbx_description
1 polymer ?
#
loop_
_entity_poly.entity_id
_entity_poly.type
_entity_poly.pdbx_seq_one_letter_code
_entity_poly.pdbx_strand_id
1 'polypeptide(L)'
;MEKRILVTGASGFIGSFLVEGGLERGMQVWAGVRKSSSRKYLKDSRIRFAELDFAHPGRLVEQLTVHKQMHGGWDYIIHCAGVTKCRHKEEFEQGNYIYTRNFVEALQALDMVPEQFIYISSLSIFGPIREENYTPINEHDTAMPNTAYGVSKLKSEHYLQSLSGFPVVIFRPTGVYGPRERDYFLMAKSIKQHVDFAAGFKRQDLTFIYVKDLVQAVYLAIEHKVKHRAYFVSDGNVYSSRAFSYLIQK
;
A
#
# COMPACT_ATOMS: atom_id res chain seq x y z
N MET A 1 -3.92 20.38 18.60
CA MET A 1 -3.65 20.77 17.18
C MET A 1 -4.14 19.66 16.26
N GLU A 2 -4.67 20.02 15.10
CA GLU A 2 -5.11 19.07 14.09
C GLU A 2 -3.89 18.30 13.53
N LYS A 3 -3.98 16.97 13.50
CA LYS A 3 -2.87 16.11 13.05
C LYS A 3 -2.68 16.18 11.54
N ARG A 4 -1.43 16.21 11.10
CA ARG A 4 -1.02 16.32 9.70
C ARG A 4 -0.60 14.97 9.17
N ILE A 5 -1.16 14.56 8.03
CA ILE A 5 -0.88 13.28 7.42
C ILE A 5 -0.50 13.42 5.94
N LEU A 6 0.56 12.73 5.53
CA LEU A 6 0.91 12.54 4.13
C LEU A 6 0.50 11.15 3.68
N VAL A 7 -0.21 11.05 2.57
CA VAL A 7 -0.48 9.80 1.87
C VAL A 7 0.26 9.82 0.54
N THR A 8 1.30 9.01 0.39
CA THR A 8 1.97 8.86 -0.91
C THR A 8 1.22 7.84 -1.78
N GLY A 9 1.38 7.90 -3.10
CA GLY A 9 0.55 7.08 -3.99
C GLY A 9 -0.94 7.45 -3.95
N ALA A 10 -1.26 8.66 -3.49
CA ALA A 10 -2.60 9.16 -3.25
C ALA A 10 -3.52 9.11 -4.48
N SER A 11 -2.98 9.22 -5.69
CA SER A 11 -3.75 9.14 -6.95
C SER A 11 -4.18 7.72 -7.34
N GLY A 12 -3.65 6.70 -6.66
CA GLY A 12 -3.97 5.28 -6.88
C GLY A 12 -5.27 4.84 -6.20
N PHE A 13 -5.61 3.57 -6.42
CA PHE A 13 -6.81 2.96 -5.84
C PHE A 13 -6.83 3.07 -4.30
N ILE A 14 -5.95 2.37 -3.61
CA ILE A 14 -5.90 2.36 -2.14
C ILE A 14 -5.56 3.76 -1.59
N GLY A 15 -4.58 4.45 -2.20
CA GLY A 15 -4.14 5.76 -1.74
C GLY A 15 -5.26 6.81 -1.73
N SER A 16 -6.16 6.78 -2.71
CA SER A 16 -7.29 7.72 -2.76
C SER A 16 -8.32 7.49 -1.63
N PHE A 17 -8.54 6.24 -1.20
CA PHE A 17 -9.37 5.93 -0.03
C PHE A 17 -8.67 6.28 1.28
N LEU A 18 -7.35 6.13 1.36
CA LEU A 18 -6.58 6.58 2.53
C LEU A 18 -6.65 8.10 2.70
N VAL A 19 -6.62 8.87 1.61
CA VAL A 19 -6.83 10.33 1.64
C VAL A 19 -8.23 10.67 2.18
N GLU A 20 -9.27 10.03 1.65
CA GLU A 20 -10.65 10.21 2.11
C GLU A 20 -10.78 9.87 3.60
N GLY A 21 -10.22 8.73 4.05
CA GLY A 21 -10.25 8.31 5.44
C GLY A 21 -9.57 9.28 6.42
N GLY A 22 -8.53 10.01 5.98
CA GLY A 22 -7.90 11.07 6.77
C GLY A 22 -8.79 12.30 6.90
N LEU A 23 -9.44 12.71 5.80
CA LEU A 23 -10.37 13.83 5.79
C LEU A 23 -11.62 13.56 6.66
N GLU A 24 -12.14 12.32 6.63
CA GLU A 24 -13.27 11.90 7.48
C GLU A 24 -12.96 11.96 8.97
N ARG A 25 -11.66 11.83 9.32
CA ARG A 25 -11.16 11.94 10.71
C ARG A 25 -10.73 13.35 11.11
N GLY A 26 -11.00 14.34 10.28
CA GLY A 26 -10.66 15.74 10.55
C GLY A 26 -9.16 16.01 10.53
N MET A 27 -8.35 15.21 9.84
CA MET A 27 -6.91 15.46 9.70
C MET A 27 -6.63 16.46 8.58
N GLN A 28 -5.52 17.18 8.69
CA GLN A 28 -4.96 17.91 7.55
C GLN A 28 -4.24 16.92 6.63
N VAL A 29 -4.80 16.70 5.43
CA VAL A 29 -4.32 15.66 4.53
C VAL A 29 -3.53 16.24 3.36
N TRP A 30 -2.30 15.76 3.19
CA TRP A 30 -1.49 15.96 2.00
C TRP A 30 -1.52 14.71 1.12
N ALA A 31 -1.94 14.91 -0.12
CA ALA A 31 -1.83 13.91 -1.16
C ALA A 31 -0.46 13.99 -1.84
N GLY A 32 0.40 13.01 -1.57
CA GLY A 32 1.70 12.86 -2.22
C GLY A 32 1.53 12.36 -3.65
N VAL A 33 1.86 13.20 -4.63
CA VAL A 33 1.65 12.94 -6.05
C VAL A 33 2.89 13.30 -6.87
N ARG A 34 3.03 12.70 -8.05
CA ARG A 34 3.97 13.17 -9.08
C ARG A 34 3.31 14.25 -9.92
N LYS A 35 4.08 15.10 -10.59
CA LYS A 35 3.58 16.14 -11.50
C LYS A 35 2.58 15.59 -12.54
N SER A 36 2.81 14.38 -13.03
CA SER A 36 1.98 13.69 -14.03
C SER A 36 0.80 12.91 -13.43
N SER A 37 0.62 12.89 -12.11
CA SER A 37 -0.42 12.08 -11.46
C SER A 37 -1.82 12.58 -11.78
N SER A 38 -2.73 11.66 -12.10
CA SER A 38 -4.16 11.98 -12.24
C SER A 38 -4.75 12.37 -10.88
N ARG A 39 -5.54 13.43 -10.86
CA ARG A 39 -6.30 13.86 -9.66
C ARG A 39 -7.77 13.43 -9.69
N LYS A 40 -8.11 12.43 -10.51
CA LYS A 40 -9.49 12.00 -10.76
C LYS A 40 -10.28 11.70 -9.48
N TYR A 41 -9.61 11.12 -8.47
CA TYR A 41 -10.21 10.75 -7.18
C TYR A 41 -9.86 11.71 -6.03
N LEU A 42 -9.10 12.78 -6.29
CA LEU A 42 -8.63 13.74 -5.30
C LEU A 42 -9.31 15.10 -5.54
N LYS A 43 -10.65 15.13 -5.37
CA LYS A 43 -11.50 16.28 -5.73
C LYS A 43 -11.92 17.14 -4.54
N ASP A 44 -11.80 16.63 -3.30
CA ASP A 44 -12.18 17.38 -2.11
C ASP A 44 -11.25 18.59 -1.94
N SER A 45 -11.81 19.79 -1.75
CA SER A 45 -11.07 21.04 -1.66
C SER A 45 -10.17 21.13 -0.42
N ARG A 46 -10.39 20.31 0.59
CA ARG A 46 -9.55 20.22 1.79
C ARG A 46 -8.22 19.51 1.54
N ILE A 47 -8.09 18.77 0.44
CA ILE A 47 -6.85 18.06 0.08
C ILE A 47 -5.77 19.06 -0.27
N ARG A 48 -4.65 18.97 0.44
CA ARG A 48 -3.40 19.65 0.08
C ARG A 48 -2.55 18.72 -0.78
N PHE A 49 -1.72 19.27 -1.64
CA PHE A 49 -0.88 18.46 -2.51
C PHE A 49 0.59 18.66 -2.17
N ALA A 50 1.34 17.55 -2.08
CA ALA A 50 2.78 17.52 -2.02
C ALA A 50 3.31 16.84 -3.28
N GLU A 51 4.02 17.58 -4.14
CA GLU A 51 4.71 17.00 -5.29
C GLU A 51 6.00 16.34 -4.81
N LEU A 52 6.16 15.04 -5.07
CA LEU A 52 7.29 14.25 -4.60
C LEU A 52 7.87 13.42 -5.75
N ASP A 53 9.14 13.65 -6.04
CA ASP A 53 9.89 12.95 -7.09
C ASP A 53 10.87 11.94 -6.49
N PHE A 54 10.37 10.76 -6.17
CA PHE A 54 11.16 9.69 -5.55
C PHE A 54 12.28 9.14 -6.47
N ALA A 55 12.21 9.41 -7.77
CA ALA A 55 13.22 8.93 -8.73
C ALA A 55 14.53 9.73 -8.66
N HIS A 56 14.47 10.99 -8.23
CA HIS A 56 15.60 11.92 -8.22
C HIS A 56 15.86 12.41 -6.78
N PRO A 57 16.77 11.78 -6.02
CA PRO A 57 16.99 12.11 -4.60
C PRO A 57 17.25 13.58 -4.31
N GLY A 58 18.08 14.26 -5.12
CA GLY A 58 18.35 15.69 -4.95
C GLY A 58 17.10 16.54 -5.07
N ARG A 59 16.27 16.29 -6.09
CA ARG A 59 15.01 17.01 -6.28
C ARG A 59 14.01 16.70 -5.16
N LEU A 60 13.97 15.46 -4.70
CA LEU A 60 13.12 15.06 -3.57
C LEU A 60 13.50 15.82 -2.30
N VAL A 61 14.80 15.95 -2.00
CA VAL A 61 15.31 16.73 -0.87
C VAL A 61 14.92 18.20 -0.99
N GLU A 62 15.04 18.81 -2.17
CA GLU A 62 14.61 20.19 -2.41
C GLU A 62 13.10 20.37 -2.15
N GLN A 63 12.26 19.46 -2.68
CA GLN A 63 10.81 19.48 -2.50
C GLN A 63 10.43 19.36 -1.02
N LEU A 64 11.06 18.44 -0.29
CA LEU A 64 10.81 18.24 1.14
C LEU A 64 11.32 19.42 1.98
N THR A 65 12.45 20.04 1.61
CA THR A 65 12.98 21.23 2.28
C THR A 65 12.00 22.40 2.17
N VAL A 66 11.51 22.68 0.97
CA VAL A 66 10.49 23.71 0.73
C VAL A 66 9.23 23.41 1.55
N HIS A 67 8.77 22.15 1.53
CA HIS A 67 7.59 21.75 2.32
C HIS A 67 7.82 21.98 3.83
N LYS A 68 8.99 21.57 4.35
CA LYS A 68 9.36 21.75 5.76
C LYS A 68 9.34 23.23 6.18
N GLN A 69 9.87 24.11 5.35
CA GLN A 69 9.90 25.56 5.61
C GLN A 69 8.49 26.18 5.64
N MET A 70 7.62 25.75 4.74
CA MET A 70 6.27 26.32 4.60
C MET A 70 5.25 25.73 5.57
N HIS A 71 5.37 24.45 5.91
CA HIS A 71 4.32 23.70 6.59
C HIS A 71 4.82 22.87 7.79
N GLY A 72 6.13 22.73 7.97
CA GLY A 72 6.73 21.79 8.94
C GLY A 72 6.70 20.35 8.45
N GLY A 73 6.88 19.39 9.36
CA GLY A 73 6.77 17.94 9.07
C GLY A 73 5.33 17.44 9.13
N TRP A 74 5.13 16.18 8.80
CA TRP A 74 3.88 15.43 9.00
C TRP A 74 3.96 14.63 10.30
N ASP A 75 2.84 14.56 11.04
CA ASP A 75 2.75 13.68 12.21
C ASP A 75 2.72 12.21 11.78
N TYR A 76 2.04 11.93 10.66
CA TYR A 76 1.89 10.58 10.12
C TYR A 76 2.20 10.55 8.62
N ILE A 77 2.83 9.47 8.16
CA ILE A 77 3.03 9.20 6.74
C ILE A 77 2.48 7.81 6.42
N ILE A 78 1.56 7.72 5.45
CA ILE A 78 1.13 6.46 4.86
C ILE A 78 1.80 6.33 3.50
N HIS A 79 2.78 5.43 3.41
CA HIS A 79 3.51 5.18 2.16
C HIS A 79 2.84 4.06 1.38
N CYS A 80 1.95 4.47 0.47
CA CYS A 80 1.22 3.59 -0.45
C CYS A 80 1.73 3.72 -1.90
N ALA A 81 2.75 4.56 -2.14
CA ALA A 81 3.39 4.67 -3.44
C ALA A 81 4.10 3.36 -3.80
N GLY A 82 3.90 2.89 -5.02
CA GLY A 82 4.51 1.69 -5.55
C GLY A 82 3.90 1.32 -6.89
N VAL A 83 4.47 0.29 -7.51
CA VAL A 83 4.01 -0.25 -8.79
C VAL A 83 3.62 -1.72 -8.62
N THR A 84 2.45 -2.09 -9.13
CA THR A 84 1.92 -3.47 -9.10
C THR A 84 1.99 -4.15 -10.46
N LYS A 85 2.22 -3.37 -11.52
CA LYS A 85 2.37 -3.83 -12.90
C LYS A 85 3.49 -3.07 -13.56
N CYS A 86 4.42 -3.79 -14.17
CA CYS A 86 5.55 -3.23 -14.89
C CYS A 86 5.79 -4.01 -16.17
N ARG A 87 6.42 -3.37 -17.14
CA ARG A 87 6.84 -4.02 -18.39
C ARG A 87 8.09 -4.88 -18.18
N HIS A 88 9.01 -4.38 -17.36
CA HIS A 88 10.26 -5.05 -17.01
C HIS A 88 10.32 -5.28 -15.51
N LYS A 89 10.89 -6.42 -15.10
CA LYS A 89 10.95 -6.81 -13.67
C LYS A 89 11.76 -5.86 -12.79
N GLU A 90 12.77 -5.21 -13.39
CA GLU A 90 13.64 -4.23 -12.72
C GLU A 90 12.86 -2.99 -12.26
N GLU A 91 11.79 -2.64 -12.96
CA GLU A 91 10.93 -1.51 -12.63
C GLU A 91 10.19 -1.70 -11.28
N PHE A 92 9.96 -2.97 -10.87
CA PHE A 92 9.40 -3.26 -9.54
C PHE A 92 10.40 -2.90 -8.44
N GLU A 93 11.67 -3.25 -8.60
CA GLU A 93 12.71 -2.90 -7.63
C GLU A 93 12.86 -1.39 -7.54
N GLN A 94 12.94 -0.70 -8.67
CA GLN A 94 13.02 0.75 -8.73
C GLN A 94 11.81 1.42 -8.07
N GLY A 95 10.60 1.05 -8.47
CA GLY A 95 9.37 1.71 -8.05
C GLY A 95 8.91 1.39 -6.63
N ASN A 96 9.27 0.21 -6.10
CA ASN A 96 8.87 -0.21 -4.77
C ASN A 96 10.00 -0.03 -3.75
N TYR A 97 11.20 -0.56 -4.02
CA TYR A 97 12.30 -0.55 -3.07
C TYR A 97 13.13 0.75 -3.12
N ILE A 98 13.69 1.08 -4.28
CA ILE A 98 14.61 2.24 -4.38
C ILE A 98 13.87 3.54 -4.03
N TYR A 99 12.65 3.73 -4.53
CA TYR A 99 11.87 4.93 -4.25
C TYR A 99 11.46 5.06 -2.77
N THR A 100 11.14 3.94 -2.12
CA THR A 100 10.89 3.91 -0.67
C THR A 100 12.15 4.29 0.12
N ARG A 101 13.31 3.73 -0.25
CA ARG A 101 14.59 4.05 0.36
C ARG A 101 14.94 5.53 0.20
N ASN A 102 14.90 6.05 -1.03
CA ASN A 102 15.19 7.46 -1.30
C ASN A 102 14.31 8.40 -0.45
N PHE A 103 13.02 8.05 -0.30
CA PHE A 103 12.10 8.84 0.49
C PHE A 103 12.45 8.83 1.98
N VAL A 104 12.72 7.67 2.54
CA VAL A 104 13.05 7.53 3.95
C VAL A 104 14.40 8.19 4.28
N GLU A 105 15.42 8.00 3.44
CA GLU A 105 16.72 8.67 3.58
C GLU A 105 16.57 10.20 3.56
N ALA A 106 15.73 10.75 2.67
CA ALA A 106 15.47 12.18 2.61
C ALA A 106 14.71 12.70 3.86
N LEU A 107 13.74 11.93 4.38
CA LEU A 107 13.05 12.26 5.64
C LEU A 107 14.01 12.30 6.82
N GLN A 108 14.91 11.33 6.93
CA GLN A 108 15.91 11.27 8.00
C GLN A 108 16.92 12.43 7.88
N ALA A 109 17.44 12.69 6.69
CA ALA A 109 18.40 13.78 6.44
C ALA A 109 17.83 15.17 6.77
N LEU A 110 16.50 15.32 6.68
CA LEU A 110 15.81 16.58 6.93
C LEU A 110 15.11 16.65 8.31
N ASP A 111 15.34 15.71 9.22
CA ASP A 111 14.60 15.62 10.49
C ASP A 111 13.07 15.74 10.30
N MET A 112 12.54 14.99 9.34
CA MET A 112 11.11 14.93 9.02
C MET A 112 10.51 13.54 9.27
N VAL A 113 11.19 12.71 10.07
CA VAL A 113 10.65 11.39 10.45
C VAL A 113 9.35 11.60 11.24
N PRO A 114 8.23 10.95 10.82
CA PRO A 114 6.93 11.14 11.46
C PRO A 114 6.84 10.40 12.81
N GLU A 115 5.77 10.64 13.58
CA GLU A 115 5.43 9.84 14.77
C GLU A 115 5.16 8.37 14.40
N GLN A 116 4.57 8.13 13.20
CA GLN A 116 4.38 6.81 12.59
C GLN A 116 4.57 6.87 11.08
N PHE A 117 5.31 5.89 10.55
CA PHE A 117 5.45 5.63 9.12
C PHE A 117 4.74 4.32 8.79
N ILE A 118 3.62 4.38 8.09
CA ILE A 118 2.84 3.21 7.71
C ILE A 118 3.19 2.81 6.28
N TYR A 119 3.69 1.60 6.11
CA TYR A 119 4.03 1.04 4.82
C TYR A 119 2.97 0.05 4.34
N ILE A 120 2.39 0.31 3.17
CA ILE A 120 1.47 -0.64 2.54
C ILE A 120 2.29 -1.63 1.71
N SER A 121 2.52 -2.80 2.28
CA SER A 121 3.20 -3.94 1.67
C SER A 121 2.20 -4.85 0.94
N SER A 122 2.39 -6.15 0.97
CA SER A 122 1.52 -7.15 0.35
C SER A 122 1.77 -8.54 0.93
N LEU A 123 0.74 -9.40 0.96
CA LEU A 123 0.91 -10.82 1.24
C LEU A 123 1.82 -11.53 0.21
N SER A 124 1.97 -10.97 -0.98
CA SER A 124 2.84 -11.52 -2.05
C SER A 124 4.31 -11.68 -1.67
N ILE A 125 4.76 -11.11 -0.55
CA ILE A 125 6.12 -11.33 -0.03
C ILE A 125 6.36 -12.78 0.39
N PHE A 126 5.30 -13.54 0.72
CA PHE A 126 5.42 -14.93 1.16
C PHE A 126 5.48 -15.92 0.00
N GLY A 127 4.91 -15.58 -1.16
CA GLY A 127 4.78 -16.53 -2.25
C GLY A 127 3.93 -17.75 -1.85
N PRO A 128 4.02 -18.86 -2.60
CA PRO A 128 3.17 -20.06 -2.41
C PRO A 128 3.74 -21.04 -1.38
N ILE A 129 4.10 -20.59 -0.19
CA ILE A 129 4.78 -21.40 0.83
C ILE A 129 3.90 -22.49 1.48
N ARG A 130 2.59 -22.48 1.23
CA ARG A 130 1.62 -23.41 1.82
C ARG A 130 0.81 -24.21 0.78
N GLU A 131 1.31 -24.32 -0.46
CA GLU A 131 0.60 -25.00 -1.56
C GLU A 131 0.38 -26.51 -1.34
N GLU A 132 1.15 -27.17 -0.47
CA GLU A 132 1.01 -28.60 -0.22
C GLU A 132 -0.16 -28.92 0.72
N ASN A 133 -0.39 -28.12 1.74
CA ASN A 133 -1.35 -28.40 2.79
C ASN A 133 -2.42 -27.33 2.99
N TYR A 134 -2.33 -26.20 2.30
CA TYR A 134 -3.27 -25.07 2.37
C TYR A 134 -3.51 -24.53 3.78
N THR A 135 -2.53 -24.67 4.68
CA THR A 135 -2.63 -24.07 6.01
C THR A 135 -2.43 -22.55 5.92
N PRO A 136 -3.08 -21.75 6.78
CA PRO A 136 -2.90 -20.30 6.80
C PRO A 136 -1.43 -19.89 6.99
N ILE A 137 -1.01 -18.87 6.27
CA ILE A 137 0.27 -18.17 6.50
C ILE A 137 0.15 -17.39 7.80
N ASN A 138 1.19 -17.39 8.62
CA ASN A 138 1.25 -16.66 9.88
C ASN A 138 2.55 -15.84 10.00
N GLU A 139 2.64 -15.03 11.05
CA GLU A 139 3.75 -14.09 11.26
C GLU A 139 5.11 -14.75 11.48
N HIS A 140 5.15 -16.03 11.82
CA HIS A 140 6.38 -16.81 12.03
C HIS A 140 6.90 -17.49 10.76
N ASP A 141 6.11 -17.45 9.69
CA ASP A 141 6.51 -18.06 8.43
C ASP A 141 7.61 -17.22 7.76
N THR A 142 8.56 -17.92 7.12
CA THR A 142 9.61 -17.27 6.35
C THR A 142 9.06 -16.80 5.01
N ALA A 143 9.26 -15.52 4.71
CA ALA A 143 8.89 -14.94 3.43
C ALA A 143 9.75 -15.50 2.28
N MET A 144 9.10 -16.05 1.25
CA MET A 144 9.75 -16.65 0.06
C MET A 144 9.04 -16.21 -1.23
N PRO A 145 9.17 -14.93 -1.63
CA PRO A 145 8.46 -14.41 -2.78
C PRO A 145 8.93 -15.06 -4.08
N ASN A 146 7.98 -15.43 -4.94
CA ASN A 146 8.23 -16.02 -6.25
C ASN A 146 7.96 -15.06 -7.42
N THR A 147 7.63 -13.79 -7.12
CA THR A 147 7.38 -12.76 -8.12
C THR A 147 8.32 -11.56 -7.91
N ALA A 148 8.68 -10.85 -8.99
CA ALA A 148 9.50 -9.64 -8.90
C ALA A 148 8.82 -8.56 -8.03
N TYR A 149 7.49 -8.46 -8.06
CA TYR A 149 6.72 -7.62 -7.17
C TYR A 149 6.91 -8.01 -5.69
N GLY A 150 6.68 -9.27 -5.34
CA GLY A 150 6.86 -9.76 -3.98
C GLY A 150 8.28 -9.55 -3.46
N VAL A 151 9.29 -9.85 -4.29
CA VAL A 151 10.71 -9.60 -3.98
C VAL A 151 10.95 -8.13 -3.67
N SER A 152 10.45 -7.22 -4.50
CA SER A 152 10.65 -5.78 -4.31
C SER A 152 9.99 -5.25 -3.03
N LYS A 153 8.79 -5.77 -2.69
CA LYS A 153 8.10 -5.42 -1.44
C LYS A 153 8.84 -5.96 -0.21
N LEU A 154 9.34 -7.20 -0.28
CA LEU A 154 10.13 -7.78 0.80
C LEU A 154 11.45 -7.00 1.05
N LYS A 155 12.15 -6.60 -0.02
CA LYS A 155 13.34 -5.73 0.10
C LYS A 155 13.02 -4.42 0.84
N SER A 156 11.86 -3.82 0.55
CA SER A 156 11.42 -2.60 1.23
C SER A 156 11.13 -2.85 2.71
N GLU A 157 10.45 -3.96 3.05
CA GLU A 157 10.19 -4.30 4.45
C GLU A 157 11.50 -4.52 5.24
N HIS A 158 12.43 -5.29 4.69
CA HIS A 158 13.73 -5.52 5.32
C HIS A 158 14.49 -4.22 5.54
N TYR A 159 14.52 -3.33 4.55
CA TYR A 159 15.14 -2.02 4.70
C TYR A 159 14.48 -1.21 5.82
N LEU A 160 13.17 -1.08 5.82
CA LEU A 160 12.45 -0.31 6.84
C LEU A 160 12.63 -0.88 8.25
N GLN A 161 12.64 -2.20 8.38
CA GLN A 161 12.85 -2.90 9.65
C GLN A 161 14.30 -2.84 10.13
N SER A 162 15.28 -2.67 9.24
CA SER A 162 16.70 -2.53 9.61
C SER A 162 17.04 -1.15 10.19
N LEU A 163 16.17 -0.15 10.03
CA LEU A 163 16.40 1.21 10.51
C LEU A 163 16.13 1.30 12.02
N SER A 164 17.19 1.50 12.79
CA SER A 164 17.06 1.63 14.25
C SER A 164 16.19 2.84 14.62
N GLY A 165 15.18 2.61 15.47
CA GLY A 165 14.29 3.67 15.96
C GLY A 165 13.31 4.25 14.93
N PHE A 166 13.30 3.78 13.68
CA PHE A 166 12.35 4.26 12.67
C PHE A 166 10.94 3.72 12.96
N PRO A 167 9.92 4.58 13.12
CA PRO A 167 8.61 4.19 13.67
C PRO A 167 7.70 3.52 12.62
N VAL A 168 8.16 2.42 12.03
CA VAL A 168 7.44 1.74 10.96
C VAL A 168 6.33 0.83 11.47
N VAL A 169 5.20 0.85 10.76
CA VAL A 169 4.12 -0.15 10.83
C VAL A 169 3.88 -0.67 9.41
N ILE A 170 3.84 -1.98 9.25
CA ILE A 170 3.72 -2.63 7.95
C ILE A 170 2.35 -3.31 7.85
N PHE A 171 1.60 -3.02 6.79
CA PHE A 171 0.39 -3.73 6.44
C PHE A 171 0.64 -4.63 5.23
N ARG A 172 0.29 -5.89 5.34
CA ARG A 172 0.40 -6.93 4.31
C ARG A 172 -1.00 -7.37 3.87
N PRO A 173 -1.71 -6.53 3.09
CA PRO A 173 -3.05 -6.90 2.64
C PRO A 173 -2.99 -8.06 1.66
N THR A 174 -4.08 -8.84 1.67
CA THR A 174 -4.41 -9.84 0.65
C THR A 174 -4.93 -9.16 -0.62
N GLY A 175 -5.71 -9.81 -1.43
CA GLY A 175 -6.34 -9.19 -2.60
C GLY A 175 -7.27 -8.04 -2.19
N VAL A 176 -6.86 -6.79 -2.40
CA VAL A 176 -7.69 -5.63 -2.05
C VAL A 176 -8.70 -5.37 -3.17
N TYR A 177 -10.00 -5.37 -2.84
CA TYR A 177 -11.07 -5.10 -3.79
C TYR A 177 -11.93 -3.91 -3.37
N GLY A 178 -12.71 -3.40 -4.31
CA GLY A 178 -13.66 -2.32 -4.05
C GLY A 178 -13.78 -1.33 -5.22
N PRO A 179 -14.54 -0.23 -5.05
CA PRO A 179 -14.66 0.80 -6.08
C PRO A 179 -13.29 1.37 -6.47
N ARG A 180 -13.09 1.69 -7.76
CA ARG A 180 -11.82 2.17 -8.38
C ARG A 180 -10.78 1.08 -8.65
N GLU A 181 -10.98 -0.14 -8.15
CA GLU A 181 -10.14 -1.29 -8.48
C GLU A 181 -10.47 -1.77 -9.92
N ARG A 182 -9.47 -2.22 -10.67
CA ARG A 182 -9.65 -2.54 -12.09
C ARG A 182 -9.58 -4.01 -12.41
N ASP A 183 -8.72 -4.76 -11.74
CA ASP A 183 -8.40 -6.13 -12.13
C ASP A 183 -9.52 -7.10 -11.71
N TYR A 184 -9.92 -7.03 -10.45
CA TYR A 184 -11.08 -7.79 -9.95
C TYR A 184 -12.38 -7.33 -10.59
N PHE A 185 -12.50 -6.03 -10.91
CA PHE A 185 -13.65 -5.53 -11.67
C PHE A 185 -13.73 -6.14 -13.07
N LEU A 186 -12.60 -6.23 -13.80
CA LEU A 186 -12.58 -6.84 -15.13
C LEU A 186 -12.87 -8.33 -15.06
N MET A 187 -12.33 -9.03 -14.04
CA MET A 187 -12.63 -10.43 -13.79
C MET A 187 -14.11 -10.63 -13.47
N ALA A 188 -14.68 -9.82 -12.59
CA ALA A 188 -16.10 -9.87 -12.25
C ALA A 188 -16.99 -9.62 -13.48
N LYS A 189 -16.62 -8.65 -14.32
CA LYS A 189 -17.33 -8.36 -15.58
C LYS A 189 -17.29 -9.55 -16.55
N SER A 190 -16.14 -10.22 -16.68
CA SER A 190 -15.98 -11.43 -17.50
C SER A 190 -16.87 -12.57 -16.98
N ILE A 191 -16.84 -12.84 -15.67
CA ILE A 191 -17.67 -13.86 -15.04
C ILE A 191 -19.17 -13.58 -15.25
N LYS A 192 -19.59 -12.31 -15.12
CA LYS A 192 -20.97 -11.89 -15.36
C LYS A 192 -21.38 -12.04 -16.82
N GLN A 193 -20.44 -12.07 -17.76
CA GLN A 193 -20.65 -12.40 -19.17
C GLN A 193 -20.53 -13.89 -19.46
N HIS A 194 -20.58 -14.74 -18.44
CA HIS A 194 -20.43 -16.21 -18.51
C HIS A 194 -19.06 -16.69 -19.02
N VAL A 195 -18.03 -15.85 -18.91
CA VAL A 195 -16.64 -16.23 -19.23
C VAL A 195 -15.85 -16.25 -17.93
N ASP A 196 -15.66 -17.45 -17.39
CA ASP A 196 -14.89 -17.67 -16.16
C ASP A 196 -13.54 -18.28 -16.51
N PHE A 197 -12.45 -17.56 -16.23
CA PHE A 197 -11.09 -18.02 -16.45
C PHE A 197 -10.50 -18.53 -15.14
N ALA A 198 -10.30 -19.83 -15.02
CA ALA A 198 -9.46 -20.39 -13.96
C ALA A 198 -7.99 -20.37 -14.38
N ALA A 199 -7.12 -19.84 -13.55
CA ALA A 199 -5.69 -19.90 -13.77
C ALA A 199 -5.13 -21.26 -13.30
N GLY A 200 -4.95 -22.19 -14.23
CA GLY A 200 -4.40 -23.53 -13.96
C GLY A 200 -5.43 -24.56 -13.48
N PHE A 201 -4.96 -25.79 -13.21
CA PHE A 201 -5.78 -26.95 -12.82
C PHE A 201 -5.71 -27.27 -11.31
N LYS A 202 -4.79 -26.63 -10.59
CA LYS A 202 -4.65 -26.85 -9.13
C LYS A 202 -5.67 -26.02 -8.37
N ARG A 203 -6.04 -26.51 -7.18
CA ARG A 203 -6.82 -25.72 -6.22
C ARG A 203 -6.12 -24.39 -5.95
N GLN A 204 -6.89 -23.34 -5.92
CA GLN A 204 -6.44 -22.00 -5.51
C GLN A 204 -7.33 -21.52 -4.39
N ASP A 205 -6.73 -21.19 -3.27
CA ASP A 205 -7.38 -20.56 -2.15
C ASP A 205 -7.05 -19.05 -2.20
N LEU A 206 -8.09 -18.25 -2.32
CA LEU A 206 -8.01 -16.80 -2.46
C LEU A 206 -8.47 -16.16 -1.15
N THR A 207 -7.82 -15.07 -0.78
CA THR A 207 -8.20 -14.25 0.36
C THR A 207 -8.30 -12.80 -0.07
N PHE A 208 -9.25 -12.08 0.49
CA PHE A 208 -9.54 -10.71 0.09
C PHE A 208 -9.68 -9.78 1.30
N ILE A 209 -9.63 -8.49 1.02
CA ILE A 209 -9.99 -7.43 1.95
C ILE A 209 -10.69 -6.29 1.20
N TYR A 210 -11.79 -5.82 1.73
CA TYR A 210 -12.44 -4.63 1.18
C TYR A 210 -11.61 -3.38 1.47
N VAL A 211 -11.47 -2.50 0.46
CA VAL A 211 -10.57 -1.34 0.58
C VAL A 211 -10.87 -0.43 1.77
N LYS A 212 -12.14 -0.25 2.14
CA LYS A 212 -12.49 0.57 3.30
C LYS A 212 -12.12 -0.08 4.63
N ASP A 213 -12.15 -1.42 4.71
CA ASP A 213 -11.72 -2.15 5.91
C ASP A 213 -10.21 -2.08 6.08
N LEU A 214 -9.45 -2.16 4.98
CA LEU A 214 -8.01 -1.88 5.01
C LEU A 214 -7.73 -0.46 5.49
N VAL A 215 -8.46 0.53 4.97
CA VAL A 215 -8.33 1.93 5.40
C VAL A 215 -8.62 2.07 6.90
N GLN A 216 -9.69 1.44 7.37
CA GLN A 216 -10.02 1.44 8.80
C GLN A 216 -8.90 0.83 9.64
N ALA A 217 -8.35 -0.33 9.25
CA ALA A 217 -7.25 -0.98 9.96
C ALA A 217 -6.02 -0.07 10.05
N VAL A 218 -5.68 0.63 8.97
CA VAL A 218 -4.56 1.59 8.93
C VAL A 218 -4.78 2.73 9.92
N TYR A 219 -5.97 3.32 9.95
CA TYR A 219 -6.25 4.43 10.87
C TYR A 219 -6.38 3.99 12.33
N LEU A 220 -6.87 2.78 12.60
CA LEU A 220 -6.82 2.19 13.94
C LEU A 220 -5.38 2.07 14.45
N ALA A 221 -4.43 1.68 13.62
CA ALA A 221 -3.02 1.65 14.03
C ALA A 221 -2.46 3.04 14.36
N ILE A 222 -2.94 4.09 13.70
CA ILE A 222 -2.62 5.48 14.03
C ILE A 222 -3.23 5.86 15.39
N GLU A 223 -4.52 5.62 15.58
CA GLU A 223 -5.26 5.94 16.81
C GLU A 223 -4.65 5.24 18.03
N HIS A 224 -4.26 3.98 17.88
CA HIS A 224 -3.60 3.18 18.93
C HIS A 224 -2.09 3.39 19.04
N LYS A 225 -1.50 4.31 18.26
CA LYS A 225 -0.06 4.63 18.27
C LYS A 225 0.84 3.40 18.14
N VAL A 226 0.43 2.44 17.31
CA VAL A 226 1.17 1.20 17.07
C VAL A 226 2.53 1.52 16.44
N LYS A 227 3.60 0.82 16.88
CA LYS A 227 4.95 0.94 16.30
C LYS A 227 5.61 -0.42 16.16
N HIS A 228 6.51 -0.56 15.19
CA HIS A 228 7.34 -1.75 14.98
C HIS A 228 6.54 -3.06 14.89
N ARG A 229 5.44 -3.03 14.14
CA ARG A 229 4.57 -4.20 13.92
C ARG A 229 4.30 -4.40 12.43
N ALA A 230 4.08 -5.67 12.06
CA ALA A 230 3.59 -6.06 10.75
C ALA A 230 2.28 -6.83 10.92
N TYR A 231 1.29 -6.53 10.08
CA TYR A 231 -0.04 -7.13 10.14
C TYR A 231 -0.44 -7.73 8.80
N PHE A 232 -0.94 -8.94 8.83
CA PHE A 232 -1.77 -9.47 7.73
C PHE A 232 -3.16 -8.85 7.80
N VAL A 233 -3.71 -8.52 6.66
CA VAL A 233 -5.06 -7.93 6.59
C VAL A 233 -5.89 -8.65 5.54
N SER A 234 -6.94 -9.31 6.00
CA SER A 234 -7.93 -10.02 5.18
C SER A 234 -9.31 -9.87 5.82
N ASP A 235 -10.35 -10.32 5.13
CA ASP A 235 -11.70 -10.42 5.68
C ASP A 235 -11.91 -11.66 6.57
N GLY A 236 -10.86 -12.47 6.79
CA GLY A 236 -10.90 -13.69 7.58
C GLY A 236 -11.46 -14.92 6.85
N ASN A 237 -11.87 -14.78 5.60
CA ASN A 237 -12.44 -15.87 4.82
C ASN A 237 -11.46 -16.38 3.75
N VAL A 238 -11.64 -17.64 3.35
CA VAL A 238 -10.92 -18.27 2.24
C VAL A 238 -11.92 -18.64 1.17
N TYR A 239 -11.63 -18.25 -0.05
CA TYR A 239 -12.49 -18.45 -1.21
C TYR A 239 -11.81 -19.35 -2.23
N SER A 240 -12.45 -20.45 -2.64
CA SER A 240 -12.02 -21.15 -3.85
C SER A 240 -12.33 -20.27 -5.08
N SER A 241 -11.64 -20.50 -6.19
CA SER A 241 -11.95 -19.81 -7.46
C SER A 241 -13.42 -19.96 -7.86
N ARG A 242 -14.01 -21.16 -7.66
CA ARG A 242 -15.44 -21.41 -7.90
C ARG A 242 -16.37 -20.64 -6.97
N ALA A 243 -16.03 -20.56 -5.68
CA ALA A 243 -16.83 -19.80 -4.71
C ALA A 243 -16.83 -18.31 -5.06
N PHE A 244 -15.68 -17.77 -5.48
CA PHE A 244 -15.57 -16.39 -5.95
C PHE A 244 -16.44 -16.12 -7.18
N SER A 245 -16.36 -17.00 -8.19
CA SER A 245 -17.20 -16.87 -9.41
C SER A 245 -18.69 -16.94 -9.09
N TYR A 246 -19.10 -17.84 -8.19
CA TYR A 246 -20.51 -17.97 -7.76
C TYR A 246 -21.02 -16.70 -7.05
N LEU A 247 -20.19 -16.09 -6.18
CA LEU A 247 -20.55 -14.84 -5.50
C LEU A 247 -20.77 -13.67 -6.47
N ILE A 248 -20.01 -13.64 -7.57
CA ILE A 248 -20.13 -12.58 -8.59
C ILE A 248 -21.38 -12.78 -9.48
N GLN A 249 -21.82 -14.04 -9.68
CA GLN A 249 -22.99 -14.36 -10.52
C GLN A 249 -24.32 -14.08 -9.81
N LYS A 250 -24.34 -14.07 -8.49
CA LYS A 250 -25.49 -13.65 -7.67
C LYS A 250 -25.68 -12.12 -7.74
#